data_9fe5c809e1729dbbf377eeb398df9024
#
_entry.id   9fe5c809e1729dbbf377eeb398df9024
#
_cell.length_a   1.000
_cell.length_b   1.000
_cell.length_c   1.000
_cell.angle_alpha   90.00
_cell.angle_beta   90.00
_cell.angle_gamma   90.00
#
_symmetry.space_group_name_H-M   'P 1'
#
loop_
_entity.id
_entity.type
_entity.pdbx_description
1 polymer ?
#
loop_
_entity_poly.entity_id
_entity_poly.type
_entity_poly.pdbx_seq_one_letter_code
_entity_poly.pdbx_strand_id
1 'polypeptide(L)'
;MIRDGDGKDREMLKHQLCKYYEERNLEDIDRLPIVTEKNVLILKYYSFENYFLNPAVMAELGILESEEQFYEIFLEKWKEYLYRIKSGKALLKVMGKDFETTEDVKAHMEEIKIHMRGHNLYDIYYGRYKEQETELLTKYIEIAPREDFEDILTSIERFIYFESRRSR
;
A
#
# COMPACT_ATOMS: atom_id res chain seq x y z
N MET A 1 14.47 4.06 5.13
CA MET A 1 13.71 4.52 3.93
C MET A 1 12.51 3.63 3.75
N ILE A 2 11.35 4.21 3.51
CA ILE A 2 10.11 3.51 3.11
C ILE A 2 9.77 3.97 1.69
N ARG A 3 9.42 3.04 0.81
CA ARG A 3 9.07 3.32 -0.59
C ARG A 3 7.88 2.50 -1.02
N ASP A 4 7.02 3.09 -1.85
CA ASP A 4 5.91 2.42 -2.51
C ASP A 4 6.37 1.28 -3.42
N GLY A 5 5.56 0.23 -3.51
CA GLY A 5 5.82 -0.92 -4.36
C GLY A 5 5.64 -0.63 -5.85
N ASP A 6 4.79 0.36 -6.20
CA ASP A 6 4.49 0.78 -7.59
C ASP A 6 4.04 -0.38 -8.51
N GLY A 7 3.50 -1.46 -7.94
CA GLY A 7 3.14 -2.69 -8.67
C GLY A 7 4.33 -3.41 -9.31
N LYS A 8 5.54 -3.18 -8.79
CA LYS A 8 6.78 -3.81 -9.26
C LYS A 8 7.17 -4.98 -8.38
N ASP A 9 8.10 -5.82 -8.88
CA ASP A 9 8.76 -6.82 -8.06
C ASP A 9 9.54 -6.16 -6.92
N ARG A 10 9.19 -6.51 -5.67
CA ARG A 10 9.72 -5.87 -4.46
C ARG A 10 11.21 -6.18 -4.25
N GLU A 11 11.62 -7.40 -4.52
CA GLU A 11 13.02 -7.82 -4.33
C GLU A 11 13.92 -7.14 -5.36
N MET A 12 13.48 -7.09 -6.62
CA MET A 12 14.20 -6.37 -7.67
C MET A 12 14.31 -4.87 -7.37
N LEU A 13 13.21 -4.25 -6.90
CA LEU A 13 13.19 -2.83 -6.55
C LEU A 13 14.11 -2.55 -5.36
N LYS A 14 14.07 -3.41 -4.35
CA LYS A 14 14.94 -3.33 -3.17
C LYS A 14 16.41 -3.47 -3.56
N HIS A 15 16.74 -4.46 -4.39
CA HIS A 15 18.10 -4.65 -4.88
C HIS A 15 18.63 -3.44 -5.65
N GLN A 16 17.82 -2.85 -6.55
CA GLN A 16 18.20 -1.64 -7.28
C GLN A 16 18.48 -0.46 -6.35
N LEU A 17 17.67 -0.28 -5.31
CA LEU A 17 17.88 0.79 -4.32
C LEU A 17 19.11 0.54 -3.47
N CYS A 18 19.33 -0.68 -3.01
CA CYS A 18 20.52 -1.02 -2.21
C CYS A 18 21.80 -0.78 -3.02
N LYS A 19 21.83 -1.19 -4.29
CA LYS A 19 22.97 -0.90 -5.18
C LYS A 19 23.24 0.61 -5.32
N TYR A 20 22.18 1.41 -5.53
CA TYR A 20 22.30 2.87 -5.59
C TYR A 20 22.91 3.45 -4.29
N TYR A 21 22.45 2.96 -3.13
CA TYR A 21 22.96 3.44 -1.84
C TYR A 21 24.36 2.91 -1.52
N GLU A 22 24.74 1.72 -1.98
CA GLU A 22 26.12 1.23 -1.88
C GLU A 22 27.09 2.19 -2.60
N GLU A 23 26.75 2.61 -3.81
CA GLU A 23 27.52 3.60 -4.57
C GLU A 23 27.59 4.93 -3.83
N ARG A 24 26.49 5.42 -3.27
CA ARG A 24 26.43 6.67 -2.48
C ARG A 24 27.19 6.58 -1.17
N ASN A 25 27.14 5.44 -0.46
CA ASN A 25 27.90 5.23 0.76
C ASN A 25 29.43 5.31 0.52
N LEU A 26 29.91 4.93 -0.68
CA LEU A 26 31.32 5.04 -1.06
C LEU A 26 31.74 6.48 -1.35
N GLU A 27 30.83 7.33 -1.81
CA GLU A 27 31.12 8.73 -2.09
C GLU A 27 31.38 9.56 -0.83
N ASP A 28 30.79 9.19 0.32
CA ASP A 28 30.89 9.82 1.66
C ASP A 28 30.89 11.37 1.66
N ILE A 29 30.19 11.97 0.72
CA ILE A 29 30.24 13.41 0.43
C ILE A 29 29.70 14.23 1.62
N ASP A 30 28.65 13.72 2.30
CA ASP A 30 27.91 14.47 3.32
C ASP A 30 28.00 13.84 4.73
N ARG A 31 28.85 12.84 4.95
CA ARG A 31 28.90 12.05 6.20
C ARG A 31 27.52 11.55 6.66
N LEU A 32 26.68 11.19 5.70
CA LEU A 32 25.36 10.67 5.97
C LEU A 32 25.44 9.26 6.57
N PRO A 33 24.44 8.85 7.36
CA PRO A 33 24.37 7.48 7.86
C PRO A 33 24.43 6.46 6.71
N ILE A 34 25.26 5.43 6.86
CA ILE A 34 25.36 4.35 5.89
C ILE A 34 24.01 3.65 5.75
N VAL A 35 23.48 3.63 4.53
CA VAL A 35 22.23 2.93 4.21
C VAL A 35 22.54 1.49 3.80
N THR A 36 21.95 0.56 4.49
CA THR A 36 22.05 -0.88 4.22
C THR A 36 20.70 -1.45 3.80
N GLU A 37 20.67 -2.68 3.36
CA GLU A 37 19.43 -3.39 3.03
C GLU A 37 18.37 -3.36 4.15
N LYS A 38 18.82 -3.37 5.41
CA LYS A 38 17.96 -3.31 6.60
C LYS A 38 17.23 -1.97 6.76
N ASN A 39 17.74 -0.92 6.13
CA ASN A 39 17.18 0.42 6.18
C ASN A 39 16.20 0.71 5.04
N VAL A 40 15.95 -0.28 4.15
CA VAL A 40 15.08 -0.13 2.99
C VAL A 40 13.86 -1.03 3.15
N LEU A 41 12.69 -0.41 3.29
CA LEU A 41 11.38 -1.08 3.24
C LEU A 41 10.70 -0.72 1.92
N ILE A 42 10.35 -1.73 1.14
CA ILE A 42 9.42 -1.60 0.03
C ILE A 42 8.05 -2.06 0.52
N LEU A 43 7.06 -1.20 0.42
CA LEU A 43 5.69 -1.51 0.84
C LEU A 43 5.15 -2.74 0.11
N LYS A 44 4.34 -3.53 0.81
CA LYS A 44 3.68 -4.71 0.25
C LYS A 44 2.75 -4.33 -0.90
N TYR A 45 2.00 -3.25 -0.71
CA TYR A 45 1.01 -2.77 -1.67
C TYR A 45 1.58 -1.75 -2.65
N TYR A 46 0.78 -1.38 -3.66
CA TYR A 46 1.18 -0.43 -4.71
C TYR A 46 1.70 0.88 -4.12
N SER A 47 0.97 1.45 -3.18
CA SER A 47 1.32 2.66 -2.45
C SER A 47 0.73 2.64 -1.05
N PHE A 48 1.08 3.63 -0.22
CA PHE A 48 0.64 3.71 1.16
C PHE A 48 -0.88 3.80 1.31
N GLU A 49 -1.58 4.48 0.40
CA GLU A 49 -3.04 4.60 0.41
C GLU A 49 -3.76 3.25 0.34
N ASN A 50 -3.15 2.23 -0.28
CA ASN A 50 -3.74 0.90 -0.38
C ASN A 50 -3.90 0.17 0.95
N TYR A 51 -3.20 0.59 2.00
CA TYR A 51 -3.36 0.04 3.35
C TYR A 51 -4.69 0.44 4.01
N PHE A 52 -5.29 1.52 3.55
CA PHE A 52 -6.57 2.04 4.05
C PHE A 52 -7.79 1.53 3.28
N LEU A 53 -7.66 0.41 2.58
CA LEU A 53 -8.69 -0.20 1.75
C LEU A 53 -9.17 -1.54 2.33
N ASN A 54 -9.46 -1.60 3.63
CA ASN A 54 -10.12 -2.74 4.25
C ASN A 54 -11.63 -2.44 4.32
N PRO A 55 -12.47 -3.18 3.56
CA PRO A 55 -13.91 -2.90 3.46
C PRO A 55 -14.65 -2.95 4.81
N ALA A 56 -14.27 -3.88 5.70
CA ALA A 56 -14.87 -3.99 7.03
C ALA A 56 -14.60 -2.75 7.88
N VAL A 57 -13.35 -2.30 7.91
CA VAL A 57 -12.94 -1.08 8.63
C VAL A 57 -13.63 0.15 8.06
N MET A 58 -13.70 0.24 6.73
CA MET A 58 -14.36 1.35 6.05
C MET A 58 -15.88 1.41 6.34
N ALA A 59 -16.54 0.26 6.43
CA ALA A 59 -17.95 0.18 6.82
C ALA A 59 -18.15 0.57 8.29
N GLU A 60 -17.29 0.11 9.20
CA GLU A 60 -17.35 0.46 10.62
C GLU A 60 -17.19 1.98 10.86
N LEU A 61 -16.36 2.63 10.05
CA LEU A 61 -16.15 4.09 10.09
C LEU A 61 -17.26 4.90 9.40
N GLY A 62 -18.23 4.24 8.75
CA GLY A 62 -19.28 4.93 8.00
C GLY A 62 -18.80 5.59 6.71
N ILE A 63 -17.62 5.21 6.20
CA ILE A 63 -17.14 5.57 4.86
C ILE A 63 -17.99 4.86 3.81
N LEU A 64 -18.41 3.64 4.12
CA LEU A 64 -19.31 2.80 3.34
C LEU A 64 -20.52 2.43 4.19
N GLU A 65 -21.62 2.11 3.54
CA GLU A 65 -22.83 1.60 4.22
C GLU A 65 -22.65 0.12 4.63
N SER A 66 -21.84 -0.62 3.90
CA SER A 66 -21.51 -2.03 4.15
C SER A 66 -20.21 -2.41 3.46
N GLU A 67 -19.64 -3.57 3.82
CA GLU A 67 -18.47 -4.13 3.12
C GLU A 67 -18.79 -4.41 1.63
N GLU A 68 -19.99 -4.87 1.34
CA GLU A 68 -20.42 -5.22 -0.02
C GLU A 68 -20.41 -4.00 -0.94
N GLN A 69 -20.75 -2.83 -0.41
CA GLN A 69 -20.72 -1.58 -1.16
C GLN A 69 -19.30 -1.26 -1.70
N PHE A 70 -18.23 -1.70 -1.01
CA PHE A 70 -16.88 -1.55 -1.53
C PHE A 70 -16.71 -2.24 -2.88
N TYR A 71 -17.15 -3.49 -2.96
CA TYR A 71 -16.99 -4.31 -4.15
C TYR A 71 -17.89 -3.83 -5.30
N GLU A 72 -19.11 -3.38 -4.97
CA GLU A 72 -20.03 -2.78 -5.93
C GLU A 72 -19.44 -1.51 -6.57
N ILE A 73 -18.96 -0.57 -5.75
CA ILE A 73 -18.33 0.66 -6.22
C ILE A 73 -17.07 0.35 -7.04
N PHE A 74 -16.22 -0.57 -6.57
CA PHE A 74 -15.03 -0.95 -7.33
C PHE A 74 -15.40 -1.50 -8.70
N LEU A 75 -16.35 -2.45 -8.76
CA LEU A 75 -16.81 -3.08 -10.00
C LEU A 75 -17.43 -2.07 -10.97
N GLU A 76 -18.22 -1.12 -10.45
CA GLU A 76 -18.76 -0.02 -11.25
C GLU A 76 -17.63 0.81 -11.87
N LYS A 77 -16.69 1.29 -11.04
CA LYS A 77 -15.56 2.11 -11.49
C LYS A 77 -14.58 1.33 -12.36
N TRP A 78 -14.46 0.03 -12.12
CA TRP A 78 -13.69 -0.86 -13.00
C TRP A 78 -14.28 -0.85 -14.40
N LYS A 79 -15.56 -1.13 -14.56
CA LYS A 79 -16.27 -1.14 -15.86
C LYS A 79 -16.33 0.23 -16.51
N GLU A 80 -16.33 1.31 -15.73
CA GLU A 80 -16.33 2.68 -16.23
C GLU A 80 -14.97 3.08 -16.82
N TYR A 81 -13.87 2.94 -16.06
CA TYR A 81 -12.57 3.46 -16.50
C TYR A 81 -11.33 2.78 -15.93
N LEU A 82 -11.38 2.13 -14.73
CA LEU A 82 -10.16 1.63 -14.08
C LEU A 82 -9.42 0.59 -14.91
N TYR A 83 -10.11 -0.25 -15.66
CA TYR A 83 -9.48 -1.24 -16.55
C TYR A 83 -8.62 -0.63 -17.67
N ARG A 84 -8.86 0.65 -18.01
CA ARG A 84 -8.14 1.36 -19.09
C ARG A 84 -6.85 2.02 -18.63
N ILE A 85 -6.75 2.37 -17.34
CA ILE A 85 -5.57 3.03 -16.80
C ILE A 85 -4.38 2.05 -16.73
N LYS A 86 -3.16 2.59 -16.61
CA LYS A 86 -1.92 1.78 -16.63
C LYS A 86 -1.93 0.68 -15.57
N SER A 87 -2.31 1.00 -14.33
CA SER A 87 -2.37 0.02 -13.23
C SER A 87 -3.47 -1.02 -13.44
N GLY A 88 -4.64 -0.64 -13.97
CA GLY A 88 -5.72 -1.58 -14.30
C GLY A 88 -5.31 -2.57 -15.40
N LYS A 89 -4.64 -2.11 -16.44
CA LYS A 89 -4.07 -2.99 -17.48
C LYS A 89 -3.02 -3.96 -16.92
N ALA A 90 -2.21 -3.49 -15.96
CA ALA A 90 -1.24 -4.36 -15.29
C ALA A 90 -1.94 -5.43 -14.45
N LEU A 91 -2.98 -5.05 -13.69
CA LEU A 91 -3.79 -6.00 -12.93
C LEU A 91 -4.46 -7.04 -13.82
N LEU A 92 -5.12 -6.62 -14.91
CA LEU A 92 -5.71 -7.55 -15.90
C LEU A 92 -4.70 -8.57 -16.42
N LYS A 93 -3.48 -8.13 -16.71
CA LYS A 93 -2.41 -9.02 -17.19
C LYS A 93 -2.01 -10.08 -16.15
N VAL A 94 -1.99 -9.71 -14.88
CA VAL A 94 -1.66 -10.62 -13.78
C VAL A 94 -2.79 -11.63 -13.55
N MET A 95 -4.04 -11.16 -13.54
CA MET A 95 -5.20 -12.00 -13.29
C MET A 95 -5.58 -12.92 -14.46
N GLY A 96 -5.28 -12.50 -15.68
CA GLY A 96 -5.65 -13.25 -16.90
C GLY A 96 -7.15 -13.27 -17.20
N LYS A 97 -7.97 -12.59 -16.41
CA LYS A 97 -9.44 -12.46 -16.57
C LYS A 97 -9.92 -11.09 -16.13
N ASP A 98 -11.10 -10.68 -16.57
CA ASP A 98 -11.77 -9.46 -16.17
C ASP A 98 -12.61 -9.67 -14.90
N PHE A 99 -13.00 -8.59 -14.22
CA PHE A 99 -13.96 -8.62 -13.13
C PHE A 99 -15.38 -8.56 -13.70
N GLU A 100 -16.20 -9.59 -13.42
CA GLU A 100 -17.58 -9.65 -13.84
C GLU A 100 -18.56 -9.45 -12.68
N THR A 101 -18.18 -9.93 -11.48
CA THR A 101 -19.00 -9.93 -10.27
C THR A 101 -18.29 -9.29 -9.08
N THR A 102 -19.04 -8.97 -8.02
CA THR A 102 -18.47 -8.50 -6.74
C THR A 102 -17.66 -9.58 -6.06
N GLU A 103 -18.03 -10.85 -6.22
CA GLU A 103 -17.27 -12.00 -5.72
C GLU A 103 -15.89 -12.09 -6.38
N ASP A 104 -15.79 -11.78 -7.69
CA ASP A 104 -14.48 -11.71 -8.36
C ASP A 104 -13.60 -10.63 -7.73
N VAL A 105 -14.16 -9.45 -7.45
CA VAL A 105 -13.44 -8.36 -6.80
C VAL A 105 -12.99 -8.78 -5.41
N LYS A 106 -13.87 -9.36 -4.61
CA LYS A 106 -13.59 -9.84 -3.26
C LYS A 106 -12.49 -10.88 -3.23
N ALA A 107 -12.53 -11.84 -4.16
CA ALA A 107 -11.53 -12.91 -4.26
C ALA A 107 -10.13 -12.41 -4.64
N HIS A 108 -10.02 -11.22 -5.26
CA HIS A 108 -8.76 -10.67 -5.75
C HIS A 108 -8.37 -9.34 -5.08
N MET A 109 -8.84 -9.12 -3.84
CA MET A 109 -8.53 -7.88 -3.10
C MET A 109 -7.03 -7.68 -2.89
N GLU A 110 -6.29 -8.75 -2.69
CA GLU A 110 -4.84 -8.69 -2.49
C GLU A 110 -4.13 -8.21 -3.77
N GLU A 111 -4.47 -8.78 -4.91
CA GLU A 111 -3.94 -8.39 -6.22
C GLU A 111 -4.33 -6.95 -6.57
N ILE A 112 -5.55 -6.53 -6.22
CA ILE A 112 -6.00 -5.15 -6.38
C ILE A 112 -5.11 -4.21 -5.58
N LYS A 113 -4.87 -4.49 -4.30
CA LYS A 113 -4.00 -3.68 -3.44
C LYS A 113 -2.55 -3.63 -3.94
N ILE A 114 -2.04 -4.73 -4.50
CA ILE A 114 -0.66 -4.81 -5.01
C ILE A 114 -0.49 -4.08 -6.35
N HIS A 115 -1.46 -4.18 -7.25
CA HIS A 115 -1.28 -3.76 -8.65
C HIS A 115 -2.02 -2.50 -9.04
N MET A 116 -3.08 -2.12 -8.31
CA MET A 116 -3.81 -0.88 -8.57
C MET A 116 -3.19 0.31 -7.85
N ARG A 117 -3.03 1.43 -8.58
CA ARG A 117 -2.53 2.67 -8.00
C ARG A 117 -3.47 3.16 -6.89
N GLY A 118 -2.95 3.24 -5.65
CA GLY A 118 -3.72 3.56 -4.47
C GLY A 118 -4.41 4.92 -4.52
N HIS A 119 -3.73 5.94 -5.03
CA HIS A 119 -4.32 7.26 -5.18
C HIS A 119 -5.67 7.25 -5.94
N ASN A 120 -5.78 6.45 -7.01
CA ASN A 120 -7.03 6.37 -7.76
C ASN A 120 -8.14 5.71 -6.94
N LEU A 121 -7.83 4.67 -6.17
CA LEU A 121 -8.79 4.00 -5.31
C LEU A 121 -9.15 4.88 -4.11
N TYR A 122 -8.16 5.53 -3.53
CA TYR A 122 -8.35 6.44 -2.42
C TYR A 122 -9.28 7.61 -2.79
N ASP A 123 -9.10 8.22 -3.93
CA ASP A 123 -10.00 9.28 -4.42
C ASP A 123 -11.44 8.81 -4.61
N ILE A 124 -11.66 7.56 -5.03
CA ILE A 124 -13.00 6.98 -5.18
C ILE A 124 -13.73 6.91 -3.84
N TYR A 125 -13.05 6.41 -2.79
CA TYR A 125 -13.68 6.14 -1.50
C TYR A 125 -13.57 7.30 -0.51
N TYR A 126 -12.45 8.00 -0.48
CA TYR A 126 -12.13 9.04 0.50
C TYR A 126 -12.24 10.46 -0.05
N GLY A 127 -12.41 10.64 -1.36
CA GLY A 127 -12.39 11.96 -2.00
C GLY A 127 -13.39 12.97 -1.40
N ARG A 128 -14.52 12.50 -0.87
CA ARG A 128 -15.53 13.33 -0.19
C ARG A 128 -15.16 13.74 1.24
N TYR A 129 -14.12 13.13 1.84
CA TYR A 129 -13.73 13.33 3.24
C TYR A 129 -12.44 14.14 3.40
N LYS A 130 -11.97 14.85 2.38
CA LYS A 130 -10.67 15.57 2.38
C LYS A 130 -10.48 16.52 3.57
N GLU A 131 -11.54 17.17 4.03
CA GLU A 131 -11.47 18.08 5.19
C GLU A 131 -11.33 17.35 6.53
N GLN A 132 -11.72 16.08 6.61
CA GLN A 132 -11.69 15.25 7.80
C GLN A 132 -10.67 14.11 7.70
N GLU A 133 -9.82 14.14 6.69
CA GLU A 133 -8.92 13.05 6.33
C GLU A 133 -8.06 12.59 7.49
N THR A 134 -7.39 13.52 8.18
CA THR A 134 -6.49 13.18 9.31
C THR A 134 -7.22 12.48 10.45
N GLU A 135 -8.41 12.97 10.82
CA GLU A 135 -9.22 12.37 11.86
C GLU A 135 -9.69 10.97 11.47
N LEU A 136 -10.15 10.84 10.22
CA LEU A 136 -10.67 9.59 9.69
C LEU A 136 -9.59 8.51 9.60
N LEU A 137 -8.39 8.86 9.12
CA LEU A 137 -7.25 7.93 9.06
C LEU A 137 -6.74 7.55 10.45
N THR A 138 -6.77 8.47 11.42
CA THR A 138 -6.43 8.17 12.81
C THR A 138 -7.39 7.10 13.38
N LYS A 139 -8.70 7.30 13.22
CA LYS A 139 -9.71 6.31 13.63
C LYS A 139 -9.55 4.99 12.89
N TYR A 140 -9.20 5.04 11.60
CA TYR A 140 -8.96 3.84 10.81
C TYR A 140 -7.83 2.98 11.41
N ILE A 141 -6.71 3.61 11.76
CA ILE A 141 -5.56 2.90 12.37
C ILE A 141 -5.92 2.33 13.75
N GLU A 142 -6.79 2.98 14.51
CA GLU A 142 -7.21 2.52 15.85
C GLU A 142 -8.02 1.23 15.81
N ILE A 143 -8.81 1.02 14.75
CA ILE A 143 -9.72 -0.15 14.64
C ILE A 143 -9.25 -1.20 13.63
N ALA A 144 -8.36 -0.84 12.70
CA ALA A 144 -7.87 -1.76 11.70
C ALA A 144 -7.09 -2.93 12.32
N PRO A 145 -7.24 -4.16 11.80
CA PRO A 145 -6.44 -5.29 12.23
C PRO A 145 -4.94 -4.98 12.08
N ARG A 146 -4.14 -5.37 13.09
CA ARG A 146 -2.68 -5.16 13.08
C ARG A 146 -2.03 -5.79 11.83
N GLU A 147 -2.57 -6.91 11.40
CA GLU A 147 -2.12 -7.69 10.24
C GLU A 147 -2.14 -6.87 8.94
N ASP A 148 -3.05 -5.90 8.83
CA ASP A 148 -3.14 -5.02 7.66
C ASP A 148 -1.89 -4.16 7.48
N PHE A 149 -1.13 -3.90 8.55
CA PHE A 149 0.09 -3.08 8.58
C PHE A 149 1.34 -3.87 8.99
N GLU A 150 1.28 -5.20 9.02
CA GLU A 150 2.33 -6.06 9.61
C GLU A 150 3.71 -5.83 9.00
N ASP A 151 3.83 -5.65 7.68
CA ASP A 151 5.11 -5.41 7.01
C ASP A 151 5.75 -4.08 7.44
N ILE A 152 4.95 -3.03 7.64
CA ILE A 152 5.40 -1.72 8.12
C ILE A 152 5.80 -1.82 9.58
N LEU A 153 4.91 -2.36 10.43
CA LEU A 153 5.12 -2.45 11.87
C LEU A 153 6.33 -3.32 12.23
N THR A 154 6.45 -4.48 11.61
CA THR A 154 7.60 -5.39 11.80
C THR A 154 8.92 -4.71 11.40
N SER A 155 8.92 -3.92 10.33
CA SER A 155 10.11 -3.19 9.90
C SER A 155 10.49 -2.09 10.87
N ILE A 156 9.52 -1.35 11.40
CA ILE A 156 9.75 -0.30 12.43
C ILE A 156 10.25 -0.93 13.73
N GLU A 157 9.61 -2.01 14.20
CA GLU A 157 10.00 -2.72 15.41
C GLU A 157 11.45 -3.23 15.34
N ARG A 158 11.83 -3.84 14.22
CA ARG A 158 13.23 -4.28 14.00
C ARG A 158 14.21 -3.11 14.12
N PHE A 159 13.86 -1.96 13.58
CA PHE A 159 14.68 -0.77 13.64
C PHE A 159 14.86 -0.27 15.10
N ILE A 160 13.76 -0.13 15.84
CA ILE A 160 13.77 0.33 17.25
C ILE A 160 14.53 -0.64 18.14
N TYR A 161 14.31 -1.95 18.01
CA TYR A 161 14.99 -2.96 18.85
C TYR A 161 16.50 -3.04 18.61
N PHE A 162 16.97 -2.80 17.40
CA PHE A 162 18.41 -2.80 17.11
C PHE A 162 19.13 -1.54 17.63
N GLU A 163 18.48 -0.39 17.60
CA GLU A 163 19.03 0.84 18.16
C GLU A 163 19.14 0.79 19.69
N SER A 164 18.12 0.28 20.39
CA SER A 164 18.13 0.18 21.85
C SER A 164 19.20 -0.74 22.43
N ARG A 165 19.73 -1.69 21.66
CA ARG A 165 20.85 -2.58 22.05
C ARG A 165 22.22 -1.98 21.83
N ARG A 166 22.36 -0.92 21.01
CA ARG A 166 23.63 -0.21 20.80
C ARG A 166 23.91 0.87 21.85
N SER A 167 22.90 1.22 22.65
CA SER A 167 22.98 2.26 23.69
C SER A 167 23.29 1.70 25.09
N ARG A 168 23.76 0.45 25.22
CA ARG A 168 24.17 -0.16 26.49
C ARG A 168 25.61 -0.62 26.46
#